data_9cc8a95121849057ea2007aaef5699a3
#
_entry.id   9cc8a95121849057ea2007aaef5699a3
#
_cell.length_a   1.000
_cell.length_b   1.000
_cell.length_c   1.000
_cell.angle_alpha   90.00
_cell.angle_beta   90.00
_cell.angle_gamma   90.00
#
_symmetry.space_group_name_H-M   'P 1'
#
loop_
_entity.id
_entity.type
_entity.pdbx_description
1 polymer ?
#
loop_
_entity_poly.entity_id
_entity_poly.type
_entity_poly.pdbx_seq_one_letter_code
_entity_poly.pdbx_strand_id
1 'polypeptide(L)'
;MASSVCPWSFLSSSEMAPPVNLEKSFAQAVTAPCDSPMRCLPPKVRIGDKVHIKISQKVYEAEVEDCKNHLHGRVMLQKGDPPLISKILKQKLDSLWPHLKNWSVTPLGKGYFEFKFQSAEEMKKVWALGVINLKPGIMKFFCWSKDFDPLNQTQAHAQLWIRLMHLP
;
A
#
# COMPACT_ATOMS: atom_id res chain seq x y z
N MET A 1 60.41 22.08 17.64
CA MET A 1 59.27 21.30 18.15
C MET A 1 58.08 21.74 17.37
N ALA A 2 57.65 20.95 16.40
CA ALA A 2 56.55 21.29 15.53
C ALA A 2 55.22 20.79 16.17
N SER A 3 54.33 21.71 16.54
CA SER A 3 52.98 21.42 16.99
C SER A 3 52.19 20.87 15.82
N SER A 4 51.80 19.60 15.88
CA SER A 4 50.88 18.97 14.96
C SER A 4 49.45 19.50 15.24
N VAL A 5 48.99 20.41 14.40
CA VAL A 5 47.59 20.87 14.44
C VAL A 5 46.73 19.80 13.76
N CYS A 6 45.80 19.22 14.53
CA CYS A 6 44.86 18.26 14.02
C CYS A 6 43.92 18.95 13.01
N PRO A 7 43.84 18.48 11.75
CA PRO A 7 43.03 19.14 10.71
C PRO A 7 41.48 18.95 10.86
N TRP A 8 41.06 18.24 11.88
CA TRP A 8 39.65 17.88 12.11
C TRP A 8 39.12 18.54 13.39
N SER A 9 38.88 19.85 13.35
CA SER A 9 38.41 20.66 14.50
C SER A 9 37.04 20.25 15.05
N PHE A 10 36.20 19.53 14.28
CA PHE A 10 34.92 19.04 14.73
C PHE A 10 34.97 17.85 15.71
N LEU A 11 36.17 17.24 15.91
CA LEU A 11 36.36 16.13 16.85
C LEU A 11 36.72 16.61 18.27
N SER A 12 36.93 17.90 18.46
CA SER A 12 37.35 18.47 19.73
C SER A 12 36.27 19.23 20.50
N SER A 13 35.04 19.28 19.98
CA SER A 13 33.91 19.86 20.68
C SER A 13 33.26 18.83 21.59
N SER A 14 33.51 18.92 22.87
CA SER A 14 32.81 18.24 23.95
C SER A 14 31.43 18.95 24.13
N GLU A 15 30.55 18.86 23.14
CA GLU A 15 29.17 19.30 23.27
C GLU A 15 28.31 18.08 23.62
N MET A 16 27.52 18.25 24.69
CA MET A 16 26.59 17.26 25.21
C MET A 16 25.83 16.60 24.07
N ALA A 17 26.03 15.31 23.85
CA ALA A 17 25.27 14.50 22.93
C ALA A 17 23.78 14.61 23.30
N PRO A 18 22.89 14.83 22.32
CA PRO A 18 21.45 14.70 22.55
C PRO A 18 21.16 13.27 23.03
N PRO A 19 20.08 13.05 23.80
CA PRO A 19 19.77 11.74 24.34
C PRO A 19 19.71 10.75 23.20
N VAL A 20 20.59 9.75 23.24
CA VAL A 20 20.63 8.64 22.30
C VAL A 20 19.28 7.95 22.40
N ASN A 21 18.44 8.18 21.40
CA ASN A 21 17.26 7.37 21.18
C ASN A 21 17.79 5.95 20.99
N LEU A 22 17.55 5.08 21.97
CA LEU A 22 17.97 3.69 21.96
C LEU A 22 17.26 2.99 20.81
N GLU A 23 17.75 3.19 19.60
CA GLU A 23 17.35 2.38 18.44
C GLU A 23 17.65 0.94 18.79
N LYS A 24 16.61 0.13 18.86
CA LYS A 24 16.72 -1.31 19.10
C LYS A 24 17.75 -1.87 18.13
N SER A 25 18.75 -2.57 18.63
CA SER A 25 19.72 -3.23 17.76
C SER A 25 19.00 -4.21 16.84
N PHE A 26 19.56 -4.51 15.67
CA PHE A 26 18.99 -5.47 14.73
C PHE A 26 18.67 -6.82 15.42
N ALA A 27 19.54 -7.28 16.33
CA ALA A 27 19.33 -8.47 17.13
C ALA A 27 18.10 -8.35 18.06
N GLN A 28 17.86 -7.18 18.66
CA GLN A 28 16.69 -6.92 19.48
C GLN A 28 15.41 -6.79 18.65
N ALA A 29 15.51 -6.29 17.40
CA ALA A 29 14.37 -6.23 16.49
C ALA A 29 13.93 -7.64 16.04
N VAL A 30 14.87 -8.56 15.84
CA VAL A 30 14.62 -9.95 15.46
C VAL A 30 14.05 -10.77 16.63
N THR A 31 14.47 -10.46 17.86
CA THR A 31 13.97 -11.14 19.08
C THR A 31 12.70 -10.51 19.65
N ALA A 32 12.29 -9.33 19.15
CA ALA A 32 11.01 -8.76 19.54
C ALA A 32 9.87 -9.73 19.16
N PRO A 33 8.96 -10.08 20.09
CA PRO A 33 7.82 -10.93 19.74
C PRO A 33 7.04 -10.21 18.65
N CYS A 34 6.74 -10.94 17.55
CA CYS A 34 5.88 -10.40 16.49
C CYS A 34 4.53 -10.00 17.13
N ASP A 35 3.96 -8.87 16.71
CA ASP A 35 2.74 -8.27 17.29
C ASP A 35 1.51 -9.21 17.25
N SER A 36 1.59 -10.29 16.48
CA SER A 36 0.58 -11.36 16.46
C SER A 36 1.04 -12.52 17.32
N PRO A 37 0.38 -12.80 18.47
CA PRO A 37 0.73 -13.93 19.29
C PRO A 37 0.65 -15.22 18.47
N MET A 38 1.72 -16.04 18.49
CA MET A 38 1.83 -17.29 17.72
C MET A 38 0.63 -18.23 17.91
N ARG A 39 -0.09 -18.08 19.03
CA ARG A 39 -1.32 -18.83 19.35
C ARG A 39 -2.51 -18.46 18.48
N CYS A 40 -2.48 -17.28 17.82
CA CYS A 40 -3.55 -16.83 16.94
C CYS A 40 -3.34 -17.26 15.48
N LEU A 41 -2.17 -17.82 15.15
CA LEU A 41 -1.91 -18.30 13.81
C LEU A 41 -2.56 -19.66 13.60
N PRO A 42 -3.19 -19.90 12.42
CA PRO A 42 -3.76 -21.20 12.12
C PRO A 42 -2.66 -22.29 12.09
N PRO A 43 -2.99 -23.53 12.48
CA PRO A 43 -2.03 -24.61 12.50
C PRO A 43 -1.49 -24.89 11.09
N LYS A 44 -0.17 -24.93 10.98
CA LYS A 44 0.52 -25.28 9.73
C LYS A 44 0.69 -26.79 9.64
N VAL A 45 0.40 -27.35 8.48
CA VAL A 45 0.65 -28.76 8.14
C VAL A 45 1.69 -28.80 7.04
N ARG A 46 2.74 -29.60 7.23
CA ARG A 46 3.77 -29.79 6.19
C ARG A 46 3.47 -31.08 5.42
N ILE A 47 3.33 -30.97 4.10
CA ILE A 47 3.15 -32.10 3.20
C ILE A 47 4.25 -32.04 2.15
N GLY A 48 5.27 -32.92 2.31
CA GLY A 48 6.50 -32.84 1.51
C GLY A 48 7.25 -31.52 1.74
N ASP A 49 7.61 -30.81 0.69
CA ASP A 49 8.29 -29.52 0.74
C ASP A 49 7.35 -28.32 0.86
N LYS A 50 6.03 -28.54 0.85
CA LYS A 50 5.03 -27.48 0.91
C LYS A 50 4.44 -27.34 2.31
N VAL A 51 4.23 -26.10 2.72
CA VAL A 51 3.53 -25.77 3.96
C VAL A 51 2.09 -25.42 3.61
N HIS A 52 1.14 -26.14 4.21
CA HIS A 52 -0.28 -25.88 4.06
C HIS A 52 -0.81 -25.25 5.34
N ILE A 53 -1.60 -24.21 5.18
CA ILE A 53 -2.29 -23.52 6.26
C ILE A 53 -3.78 -23.61 5.99
N LYS A 54 -4.55 -24.14 6.95
CA LYS A 54 -6.00 -24.20 6.84
C LYS A 54 -6.60 -23.01 7.61
N ILE A 55 -7.20 -22.11 6.87
CA ILE A 55 -7.97 -20.99 7.45
C ILE A 55 -9.40 -21.48 7.70
N SER A 56 -9.99 -21.13 8.85
CA SER A 56 -11.38 -21.48 9.12
C SER A 56 -12.33 -20.71 8.18
N GLN A 57 -13.38 -21.36 7.73
CA GLN A 57 -14.37 -20.76 6.84
C GLN A 57 -14.96 -19.47 7.41
N LYS A 58 -15.23 -19.44 8.70
CA LYS A 58 -15.77 -18.27 9.39
C LYS A 58 -14.82 -17.05 9.32
N VAL A 59 -13.52 -17.27 9.50
CA VAL A 59 -12.52 -16.19 9.41
C VAL A 59 -12.42 -15.69 7.96
N TYR A 60 -12.40 -16.61 7.01
CA TYR A 60 -12.38 -16.27 5.59
C TYR A 60 -13.58 -15.40 5.18
N GLU A 61 -14.79 -15.80 5.58
CA GLU A 61 -16.02 -15.07 5.28
C GLU A 61 -16.04 -13.66 5.91
N ALA A 62 -15.55 -13.54 7.15
CA ALA A 62 -15.44 -12.25 7.82
C ALA A 62 -14.48 -11.29 7.09
N GLU A 63 -13.33 -11.79 6.64
CA GLU A 63 -12.37 -10.99 5.88
C GLU A 63 -12.91 -10.59 4.49
N VAL A 64 -13.62 -11.51 3.80
CA VAL A 64 -14.27 -11.19 2.53
C VAL A 64 -15.35 -10.12 2.71
N GLU A 65 -16.07 -10.13 3.82
CA GLU A 65 -17.06 -9.09 4.14
C GLU A 65 -16.41 -7.71 4.34
N ASP A 66 -15.28 -7.66 5.07
CA ASP A 66 -14.49 -6.41 5.25
C ASP A 66 -14.00 -5.86 3.91
N CYS A 67 -13.64 -6.76 2.98
CA CYS A 67 -13.18 -6.37 1.65
C CYS A 67 -14.25 -5.74 0.74
N LYS A 68 -15.52 -5.74 1.13
CA LYS A 68 -16.59 -5.05 0.38
C LYS A 68 -16.39 -3.54 0.30
N ASN A 69 -15.62 -2.97 1.23
CA ASN A 69 -15.25 -1.56 1.22
C ASN A 69 -13.91 -1.29 0.53
N HIS A 70 -13.39 -2.27 -0.21
CA HIS A 70 -12.11 -2.14 -0.91
C HIS A 70 -12.31 -1.90 -2.41
N LEU A 71 -11.35 -1.22 -3.01
CA LEU A 71 -11.20 -1.08 -4.46
C LEU A 71 -9.80 -1.53 -4.87
N HIS A 72 -9.71 -2.10 -6.04
CA HIS A 72 -8.43 -2.20 -6.74
C HIS A 72 -8.25 -0.97 -7.62
N GLY A 73 -7.02 -0.47 -7.71
CA GLY A 73 -6.67 0.60 -8.63
C GLY A 73 -5.42 0.25 -9.41
N ARG A 74 -5.34 0.69 -10.65
CA ARG A 74 -4.14 0.58 -11.48
C ARG A 74 -3.65 1.94 -11.88
N VAL A 75 -2.38 2.21 -11.60
CA VAL A 75 -1.67 3.38 -12.11
C VAL A 75 -1.11 3.04 -13.49
N MET A 76 -1.46 3.85 -14.47
CA MET A 76 -0.92 3.78 -15.83
C MET A 76 -0.05 5.01 -16.06
N LEU A 77 1.24 4.78 -16.21
CA LEU A 77 2.27 5.78 -16.47
C LEU A 77 2.65 5.77 -17.94
N GLN A 78 3.16 6.88 -18.43
CA GLN A 78 3.76 6.95 -19.77
C GLN A 78 5.15 6.30 -19.75
N LYS A 79 5.62 5.90 -20.91
CA LYS A 79 6.97 5.32 -21.04
C LYS A 79 8.01 6.38 -20.66
N GLY A 80 8.82 6.05 -19.64
CA GLY A 80 9.84 6.95 -19.09
C GLY A 80 9.46 7.64 -17.77
N ASP A 81 8.18 7.59 -17.36
CA ASP A 81 7.78 8.10 -16.06
C ASP A 81 8.31 7.22 -14.92
N PRO A 82 8.75 7.82 -13.82
CA PRO A 82 9.16 7.06 -12.65
C PRO A 82 7.97 6.35 -12.00
N PRO A 83 8.16 5.12 -11.47
CA PRO A 83 7.09 4.39 -10.78
C PRO A 83 6.61 5.14 -9.54
N LEU A 84 5.30 5.24 -9.36
CA LEU A 84 4.70 5.86 -8.18
C LEU A 84 4.75 4.89 -6.99
N ILE A 85 5.44 5.32 -5.93
CA ILE A 85 5.48 4.62 -4.66
C ILE A 85 4.18 4.92 -3.88
N SER A 86 3.70 3.97 -3.07
CA SER A 86 2.47 4.10 -2.27
C SER A 86 2.40 5.40 -1.47
N LYS A 87 3.52 5.84 -0.88
CA LYS A 87 3.59 7.07 -0.10
C LYS A 87 3.29 8.32 -0.95
N ILE A 88 3.91 8.41 -2.14
CA ILE A 88 3.69 9.53 -3.07
C ILE A 88 2.27 9.49 -3.62
N LEU A 89 1.79 8.28 -3.95
CA LEU A 89 0.43 8.08 -4.42
C LEU A 89 -0.58 8.54 -3.36
N LYS A 90 -0.39 8.14 -2.09
CA LYS A 90 -1.24 8.56 -0.99
C LYS A 90 -1.28 10.08 -0.85
N GLN A 91 -0.13 10.75 -0.86
CA GLN A 91 -0.06 12.22 -0.79
C GLN A 91 -0.82 12.92 -1.90
N LYS A 92 -0.72 12.40 -3.15
CA LYS A 92 -1.47 12.95 -4.29
C LYS A 92 -2.97 12.77 -4.14
N LEU A 93 -3.40 11.60 -3.67
CA LEU A 93 -4.81 11.30 -3.49
C LEU A 93 -5.40 12.01 -2.27
N ASP A 94 -4.65 12.20 -1.19
CA ASP A 94 -5.08 13.01 -0.04
C ASP A 94 -5.42 14.46 -0.46
N SER A 95 -4.67 15.02 -1.40
CA SER A 95 -4.99 16.36 -1.95
C SER A 95 -6.24 16.38 -2.84
N LEU A 96 -6.56 15.26 -3.49
CA LEU A 96 -7.77 15.12 -4.31
C LEU A 96 -9.01 14.74 -3.49
N TRP A 97 -8.82 14.09 -2.34
CA TRP A 97 -9.87 13.58 -1.46
C TRP A 97 -9.81 14.19 -0.05
N PRO A 98 -9.90 15.53 0.10
CA PRO A 98 -9.76 16.18 1.40
C PRO A 98 -10.86 15.78 2.41
N HIS A 99 -11.96 15.23 1.93
CA HIS A 99 -13.09 14.74 2.72
C HIS A 99 -12.90 13.30 3.23
N LEU A 100 -11.94 12.53 2.68
CA LEU A 100 -11.65 11.17 3.10
C LEU A 100 -10.49 11.19 4.12
N LYS A 101 -10.75 10.77 5.35
CA LYS A 101 -9.75 10.84 6.43
C LYS A 101 -9.09 9.49 6.71
N ASN A 102 -9.85 8.43 6.72
CA ASN A 102 -9.42 7.10 7.19
C ASN A 102 -9.45 6.08 6.03
N TRP A 103 -8.53 6.24 5.10
CA TRP A 103 -8.34 5.28 4.03
C TRP A 103 -6.88 4.86 3.94
N SER A 104 -6.64 3.67 3.43
CA SER A 104 -5.28 3.14 3.26
C SER A 104 -5.05 2.63 1.85
N VAL A 105 -3.77 2.57 1.45
CA VAL A 105 -3.34 2.07 0.16
C VAL A 105 -2.23 1.05 0.35
N THR A 106 -2.39 -0.12 -0.25
CA THR A 106 -1.44 -1.22 -0.23
C THR A 106 -0.99 -1.54 -1.65
N PRO A 107 0.32 -1.61 -1.94
CA PRO A 107 0.81 -1.97 -3.26
C PRO A 107 0.66 -3.48 -3.50
N LEU A 108 0.10 -3.87 -4.64
CA LEU A 108 -0.06 -5.26 -5.08
C LEU A 108 0.97 -5.68 -6.15
N GLY A 109 1.80 -4.74 -6.61
CA GLY A 109 2.75 -4.96 -7.69
C GLY A 109 2.20 -4.60 -9.08
N LYS A 110 3.08 -4.52 -10.09
CA LYS A 110 2.75 -4.17 -11.49
C LYS A 110 1.89 -2.91 -11.67
N GLY A 111 2.02 -1.94 -10.76
CA GLY A 111 1.22 -0.70 -10.79
C GLY A 111 -0.20 -0.86 -10.26
N TYR A 112 -0.53 -2.01 -9.68
CA TYR A 112 -1.79 -2.23 -8.98
C TYR A 112 -1.66 -1.90 -7.50
N PHE A 113 -2.76 -1.38 -6.94
CA PHE A 113 -2.90 -0.98 -5.55
C PHE A 113 -4.27 -1.39 -5.04
N GLU A 114 -4.34 -1.76 -3.77
CA GLU A 114 -5.57 -1.97 -3.05
C GLU A 114 -5.86 -0.76 -2.16
N PHE A 115 -7.10 -0.31 -2.17
CA PHE A 115 -7.59 0.82 -1.40
C PHE A 115 -8.65 0.32 -0.43
N LYS A 116 -8.43 0.55 0.86
CA LYS A 116 -9.41 0.26 1.92
C LYS A 116 -10.03 1.56 2.38
N PHE A 117 -11.36 1.63 2.38
CA PHE A 117 -12.15 2.77 2.85
C PHE A 117 -12.87 2.41 4.15
N GLN A 118 -13.23 3.43 4.92
CA GLN A 118 -13.93 3.24 6.19
C GLN A 118 -15.41 2.84 5.96
N SER A 119 -16.01 3.29 4.86
CA SER A 119 -17.40 2.99 4.55
C SER A 119 -17.62 2.68 3.07
N ALA A 120 -18.67 1.91 2.80
CA ALA A 120 -19.10 1.60 1.43
C ALA A 120 -19.53 2.87 0.65
N GLU A 121 -19.99 3.90 1.33
CA GLU A 121 -20.38 5.16 0.69
C GLU A 121 -19.15 5.93 0.18
N GLU A 122 -18.08 5.99 0.99
CA GLU A 122 -16.81 6.60 0.58
C GLU A 122 -16.23 5.84 -0.62
N MET A 123 -16.22 4.51 -0.55
CA MET A 123 -15.76 3.65 -1.64
C MET A 123 -16.54 3.92 -2.92
N LYS A 124 -17.87 3.98 -2.87
CA LYS A 124 -18.73 4.25 -4.03
C LYS A 124 -18.47 5.63 -4.63
N LYS A 125 -18.24 6.65 -3.82
CA LYS A 125 -17.88 8.00 -4.30
C LYS A 125 -16.57 7.97 -5.11
N VAL A 126 -15.55 7.28 -4.59
CA VAL A 126 -14.27 7.14 -5.30
C VAL A 126 -14.43 6.31 -6.57
N TRP A 127 -15.16 5.20 -6.49
CA TRP A 127 -15.43 4.35 -7.66
C TRP A 127 -16.18 5.08 -8.77
N ALA A 128 -17.14 5.94 -8.42
CA ALA A 128 -17.90 6.76 -9.37
C ALA A 128 -17.03 7.75 -10.15
N LEU A 129 -15.85 8.13 -9.64
CA LEU A 129 -14.88 8.96 -10.39
C LEU A 129 -14.28 8.20 -11.58
N GLY A 130 -14.23 6.89 -11.52
CA GLY A 130 -13.75 5.98 -12.55
C GLY A 130 -12.27 6.10 -12.86
N VAL A 131 -11.83 7.24 -13.39
CA VAL A 131 -10.42 7.54 -13.72
C VAL A 131 -10.00 8.86 -13.11
N ILE A 132 -8.82 8.87 -12.49
CA ILE A 132 -8.20 10.06 -11.90
C ILE A 132 -6.89 10.37 -12.61
N ASN A 133 -6.68 11.66 -12.93
CA ASN A 133 -5.41 12.13 -13.46
C ASN A 133 -4.44 12.45 -12.31
N LEU A 134 -3.31 11.74 -12.25
CA LEU A 134 -2.31 11.86 -11.16
C LEU A 134 -1.15 12.81 -11.48
N LYS A 135 -0.95 13.16 -12.75
CA LYS A 135 0.19 13.98 -13.20
C LYS A 135 1.52 13.63 -12.49
N PRO A 136 2.32 12.64 -12.92
CA PRO A 136 2.16 11.88 -14.17
C PRO A 136 1.18 10.73 -14.09
N GLY A 137 0.64 10.34 -15.22
CA GLY A 137 -0.19 9.16 -15.38
C GLY A 137 -1.62 9.32 -14.93
N ILE A 138 -2.34 8.23 -15.07
CA ILE A 138 -3.75 8.12 -14.69
C ILE A 138 -3.95 6.92 -13.78
N MET A 139 -4.94 6.98 -12.89
CA MET A 139 -5.37 5.87 -12.07
C MET A 139 -6.79 5.47 -12.46
N LYS A 140 -6.97 4.17 -12.67
CA LYS A 140 -8.27 3.56 -12.94
C LYS A 140 -8.65 2.65 -11.77
N PHE A 141 -9.92 2.74 -11.33
CA PHE A 141 -10.45 1.93 -10.24
C PHE A 141 -11.29 0.76 -10.76
N PHE A 142 -11.24 -0.33 -10.00
CA PHE A 142 -12.01 -1.56 -10.22
C PHE A 142 -12.62 -2.01 -8.89
N CYS A 143 -13.77 -2.66 -8.94
CA CYS A 143 -14.30 -3.32 -7.77
C CYS A 143 -13.33 -4.38 -7.25
N TRP A 144 -13.26 -4.52 -5.95
CA TRP A 144 -12.50 -5.60 -5.34
C TRP A 144 -13.06 -6.96 -5.76
N SER A 145 -12.19 -7.91 -6.00
CA SER A 145 -12.53 -9.30 -6.31
C SER A 145 -11.56 -10.22 -5.58
N LYS A 146 -12.08 -11.28 -4.98
CA LYS A 146 -11.29 -12.32 -4.31
C LYS A 146 -10.30 -13.04 -5.24
N ASP A 147 -10.63 -13.11 -6.52
CA ASP A 147 -9.82 -13.81 -7.54
C ASP A 147 -8.88 -12.87 -8.29
N PHE A 148 -8.66 -11.66 -7.75
CA PHE A 148 -7.79 -10.68 -8.37
C PHE A 148 -6.33 -11.11 -8.26
N ASP A 149 -5.67 -11.25 -9.40
CA ASP A 149 -4.23 -11.53 -9.49
C ASP A 149 -3.55 -10.46 -10.36
N PRO A 150 -2.73 -9.57 -9.76
CA PRO A 150 -2.03 -8.53 -10.51
C PRO A 150 -1.05 -9.07 -11.55
N LEU A 151 -0.62 -10.34 -11.42
CA LEU A 151 0.30 -10.97 -12.37
C LEU A 151 -0.40 -11.41 -13.66
N ASN A 152 -1.64 -11.86 -13.53
CA ASN A 152 -2.41 -12.47 -14.63
C ASN A 152 -3.54 -11.56 -15.13
N GLN A 153 -3.63 -10.31 -14.63
CA GLN A 153 -4.66 -9.38 -15.11
C GLN A 153 -4.44 -8.98 -16.55
N THR A 154 -5.37 -9.40 -17.40
CA THR A 154 -5.54 -8.86 -18.74
C THR A 154 -6.52 -7.69 -18.70
N GLN A 155 -6.15 -6.57 -19.30
CA GLN A 155 -7.00 -5.38 -19.30
C GLN A 155 -8.13 -5.56 -20.33
N ALA A 156 -9.23 -6.18 -19.89
CA ALA A 156 -10.38 -6.48 -20.75
C ALA A 156 -11.40 -5.32 -20.88
N HIS A 157 -11.26 -4.25 -20.09
CA HIS A 157 -12.25 -3.17 -20.04
C HIS A 157 -11.61 -1.81 -20.34
N ALA A 158 -12.20 -1.09 -21.28
CA ALA A 158 -11.88 0.32 -21.54
C ALA A 158 -13.07 1.20 -21.15
N GLN A 159 -12.80 2.36 -20.55
CA GLN A 159 -13.83 3.38 -20.39
C GLN A 159 -14.02 4.10 -21.72
N LEU A 160 -15.23 4.06 -22.23
CA LEU A 160 -15.61 4.73 -23.47
C LEU A 160 -16.63 5.83 -23.16
N TRP A 161 -16.39 7.00 -23.71
CA TRP A 161 -17.41 8.05 -23.75
C TRP A 161 -18.34 7.77 -24.92
N ILE A 162 -19.60 7.51 -24.61
CA ILE A 162 -20.65 7.30 -25.62
C ILE A 162 -21.51 8.54 -25.66
N ARG A 163 -21.59 9.18 -26.83
CA ARG A 163 -22.57 10.24 -27.10
C ARG A 163 -23.81 9.61 -27.69
N LEU A 164 -24.90 9.63 -26.93
CA LEU A 164 -26.20 9.24 -27.46
C LEU A 164 -26.74 10.37 -28.34
N MET A 165 -26.91 10.06 -29.63
CA MET A 165 -27.47 10.99 -30.59
C MET A 165 -28.94 10.60 -30.85
N HIS A 166 -29.82 11.61 -30.94
CA HIS A 166 -31.23 11.43 -31.23
C HIS A 166 -31.99 10.60 -30.15
N LEU A 167 -31.88 10.99 -28.89
CA LEU A 167 -32.85 10.55 -27.89
C LEU A 167 -34.19 11.22 -28.21
N PRO A 168 -35.33 10.45 -28.23
CA PRO A 168 -36.64 11.01 -28.47
C PRO A 168 -37.08 11.95 -27.34
#